data_9f42646a2b89199ec1a5fcec7c7806c7
#
_entry.id   9f42646a2b89199ec1a5fcec7c7806c7
#
_cell.length_a   1.000
_cell.length_b   1.000
_cell.length_c   1.000
_cell.angle_alpha   90.00
_cell.angle_beta   90.00
_cell.angle_gamma   90.00
#
_symmetry.space_group_name_H-M   'P 1'
#
loop_
_entity.id
_entity.type
_entity.pdbx_description
1 polymer ?
#
loop_
_entity_poly.entity_id
_entity_poly.type
_entity_poly.pdbx_seq_one_letter_code
_entity_poly.pdbx_strand_id
1 'polypeptide(L)'
;MSAENPDRNLVRRGETYWIRAYVKGKLIQKSLRTSDVKVARSERDKMLKEAADWAYRGDRVVTWLDAVAEWIDHEGKHLPANTAKRYLVSLKQVEPFFDKLNIAAINGKIVGDYAKVRRKQGVSPATIRRDLTAISRVLDYAITENWREDNPTLSRRRLIKERRDPITLPLSEDIEAIIAAATPEFGALIRAAWLTGCRQNEIVTVRWRDYDAVRKTLRVIGKRNKMRVISLRPTPEKDSTAFFEALPRKRGTDLIFPKDNGFIFAQAASDFTHLRRTVMTKAEKEGRRFDRFRFHDLRHLFAVEALKGGMNIYDLQKHMGHSSVKVTEDYLEHLTPDEAARAIRGVSDMYMQNHIQRA
;
A
#
# COMPACT_ATOMS: atom_id res chain seq x y z
N MET A 1 30.56 -12.47 54.13
CA MET A 1 29.99 -12.16 52.78
C MET A 1 30.83 -12.93 51.78
N SER A 2 30.33 -14.05 51.23
CA SER A 2 31.05 -14.81 50.20
C SER A 2 31.02 -14.00 48.92
N ALA A 3 32.21 -13.74 48.32
CA ALA A 3 32.34 -13.04 47.06
C ALA A 3 31.51 -13.77 46.00
N GLU A 4 30.55 -13.10 45.37
CA GLU A 4 29.78 -13.69 44.25
C GLU A 4 30.76 -14.08 43.14
N ASN A 5 30.64 -15.30 42.66
CA ASN A 5 31.46 -15.78 41.55
C ASN A 5 31.19 -14.94 40.29
N PRO A 6 32.15 -14.14 39.80
CA PRO A 6 31.98 -13.23 38.67
C PRO A 6 31.64 -13.97 37.35
N ASP A 7 31.93 -15.28 37.27
CA ASP A 7 31.66 -16.13 36.10
C ASP A 7 30.40 -16.98 36.24
N ARG A 8 29.55 -16.70 37.24
CA ARG A 8 28.25 -17.38 37.40
C ARG A 8 27.46 -17.28 36.11
N ASN A 9 26.88 -18.41 35.69
CA ASN A 9 26.08 -18.55 34.45
C ASN A 9 26.90 -18.44 33.14
N LEU A 10 28.24 -18.41 33.18
CA LEU A 10 29.08 -18.54 32.01
C LEU A 10 29.64 -19.96 31.91
N VAL A 11 29.63 -20.51 30.71
CA VAL A 11 30.22 -21.82 30.39
C VAL A 11 31.08 -21.63 29.16
N ARG A 12 32.37 -22.05 29.24
CA ARG A 12 33.28 -22.05 28.10
C ARG A 12 33.07 -23.35 27.28
N ARG A 13 32.85 -23.21 25.98
CA ARG A 13 32.76 -24.33 25.03
C ARG A 13 33.73 -24.06 23.89
N GLY A 14 34.83 -24.81 23.86
CA GLY A 14 35.95 -24.50 22.96
C GLY A 14 36.51 -23.11 23.25
N GLU A 15 36.60 -22.29 22.23
CA GLU A 15 37.12 -20.91 22.34
C GLU A 15 36.03 -19.87 22.68
N THR A 16 34.77 -20.26 22.84
CA THR A 16 33.64 -19.32 22.97
C THR A 16 32.93 -19.46 24.29
N TYR A 17 32.62 -18.32 24.91
CA TYR A 17 31.73 -18.29 26.08
C TYR A 17 30.27 -18.43 25.71
N TRP A 18 29.52 -19.13 26.57
CA TRP A 18 28.07 -19.37 26.50
C TRP A 18 27.42 -18.93 27.80
N ILE A 19 26.24 -18.35 27.73
CA ILE A 19 25.36 -18.20 28.89
C ILE A 19 24.55 -19.48 29.10
N ARG A 20 24.46 -19.92 30.37
CA ARG A 20 23.54 -20.96 30.83
C ARG A 20 22.95 -20.53 32.16
N ALA A 21 21.73 -20.07 32.15
CA ALA A 21 21.02 -19.55 33.33
C ALA A 21 19.57 -19.97 33.34
N TYR A 22 18.99 -20.07 34.53
CA TYR A 22 17.55 -20.21 34.68
C TYR A 22 16.96 -18.90 35.17
N VAL A 23 15.97 -18.35 34.44
CA VAL A 23 15.21 -17.18 34.84
C VAL A 23 13.76 -17.60 34.92
N LYS A 24 13.17 -17.53 36.12
CA LYS A 24 11.81 -18.03 36.46
C LYS A 24 11.52 -19.42 35.86
N GLY A 25 12.46 -20.38 36.04
CA GLY A 25 12.30 -21.75 35.56
C GLY A 25 12.56 -22.01 34.08
N LYS A 26 12.78 -20.99 33.27
CA LYS A 26 13.14 -21.11 31.84
C LYS A 26 14.66 -21.11 31.66
N LEU A 27 15.20 -22.13 30.98
CA LEU A 27 16.61 -22.24 30.68
C LEU A 27 16.98 -21.28 29.52
N ILE A 28 17.93 -20.40 29.78
CA ILE A 28 18.59 -19.57 28.74
C ILE A 28 19.94 -20.23 28.46
N GLN A 29 20.15 -20.67 27.23
CA GLN A 29 21.41 -21.25 26.78
C GLN A 29 21.74 -20.72 25.38
N LYS A 30 22.77 -19.85 25.28
CA LYS A 30 23.11 -19.19 24.04
C LYS A 30 24.62 -18.89 23.98
N SER A 31 25.22 -18.95 22.78
CA SER A 31 26.58 -18.50 22.55
C SER A 31 26.67 -16.98 22.66
N LEU A 32 27.69 -16.48 23.38
CA LEU A 32 27.98 -15.06 23.49
C LEU A 32 28.96 -14.59 22.37
N ARG A 33 29.38 -15.52 21.51
CA ARG A 33 30.24 -15.27 20.33
C ARG A 33 31.51 -14.50 20.63
N THR A 34 32.04 -14.70 21.82
CA THR A 34 33.30 -14.05 22.26
C THR A 34 34.16 -15.03 23.03
N SER A 35 35.47 -14.89 22.90
CA SER A 35 36.49 -15.57 23.72
C SER A 35 36.99 -14.71 24.89
N ASP A 36 36.64 -13.43 24.93
CA ASP A 36 36.98 -12.50 25.98
C ASP A 36 35.99 -12.61 27.15
N VAL A 37 36.50 -12.91 28.34
CA VAL A 37 35.69 -13.09 29.55
C VAL A 37 35.03 -11.79 30.01
N LYS A 38 35.63 -10.62 29.79
CA LYS A 38 35.06 -9.33 30.20
C LYS A 38 33.88 -8.99 29.34
N VAL A 39 34.01 -9.19 28.02
CA VAL A 39 32.89 -9.04 27.06
C VAL A 39 31.81 -10.05 27.36
N ALA A 40 32.14 -11.30 27.64
CA ALA A 40 31.19 -12.35 27.98
C ALA A 40 30.39 -12.02 29.24
N ARG A 41 30.99 -11.45 30.27
CA ARG A 41 30.31 -10.98 31.50
C ARG A 41 29.32 -9.87 31.17
N SER A 42 29.75 -8.87 30.42
CA SER A 42 28.86 -7.76 30.00
C SER A 42 27.64 -8.22 29.19
N GLU A 43 27.85 -9.09 28.19
CA GLU A 43 26.76 -9.64 27.38
C GLU A 43 25.85 -10.56 28.20
N ARG A 44 26.41 -11.37 29.11
CA ARG A 44 25.62 -12.17 30.05
C ARG A 44 24.70 -11.29 30.91
N ASP A 45 25.26 -10.24 31.52
CA ASP A 45 24.53 -9.36 32.44
C ASP A 45 23.42 -8.62 31.72
N LYS A 46 23.67 -8.16 30.47
CA LYS A 46 22.67 -7.59 29.59
C LYS A 46 21.54 -8.60 29.30
N MET A 47 21.88 -9.83 28.91
CA MET A 47 20.90 -10.87 28.63
C MET A 47 20.08 -11.30 29.85
N LEU A 48 20.72 -11.37 31.04
CA LEU A 48 20.02 -11.68 32.30
C LEU A 48 19.07 -10.56 32.71
N LYS A 49 19.47 -9.30 32.53
CA LYS A 49 18.61 -8.14 32.77
C LYS A 49 17.41 -8.14 31.83
N GLU A 50 17.64 -8.30 30.51
CA GLU A 50 16.58 -8.40 29.52
C GLU A 50 15.62 -9.55 29.82
N ALA A 51 16.14 -10.72 30.24
CA ALA A 51 15.32 -11.87 30.61
C ALA A 51 14.55 -11.67 31.92
N ALA A 52 15.13 -10.97 32.88
CA ALA A 52 14.46 -10.61 34.14
C ALA A 52 13.36 -9.57 33.89
N ASP A 53 13.64 -8.55 33.09
CA ASP A 53 12.64 -7.54 32.68
C ASP A 53 11.50 -8.18 31.89
N TRP A 54 11.79 -9.11 30.99
CA TRP A 54 10.79 -9.88 30.26
C TRP A 54 9.96 -10.77 31.22
N ALA A 55 10.61 -11.45 32.16
CA ALA A 55 9.96 -12.29 33.15
C ALA A 55 9.08 -11.48 34.13
N TYR A 56 9.48 -10.27 34.48
CA TYR A 56 8.70 -9.35 35.31
C TYR A 56 7.46 -8.83 34.56
N ARG A 57 7.62 -8.46 33.28
CA ARG A 57 6.50 -8.04 32.41
C ARG A 57 5.61 -9.20 31.96
N GLY A 58 6.19 -10.42 31.85
CA GLY A 58 5.46 -11.64 31.46
C GLY A 58 4.43 -12.13 32.49
N ASP A 59 4.47 -11.65 33.73
CA ASP A 59 3.45 -11.91 34.74
C ASP A 59 2.17 -11.06 34.52
N ARG A 60 2.24 -10.00 33.70
CA ARG A 60 1.06 -9.23 33.27
C ARG A 60 0.35 -9.99 32.14
N VAL A 61 -0.83 -10.49 32.44
CA VAL A 61 -1.71 -11.05 31.42
C VAL A 61 -2.25 -9.90 30.57
N VAL A 62 -1.65 -9.69 29.42
CA VAL A 62 -2.11 -8.70 28.43
C VAL A 62 -3.06 -9.40 27.48
N THR A 63 -4.32 -8.96 27.44
CA THR A 63 -5.31 -9.49 26.50
C THR A 63 -5.11 -8.91 25.11
N TRP A 64 -5.75 -9.53 24.11
CA TRP A 64 -5.78 -8.97 22.75
C TRP A 64 -6.34 -7.55 22.74
N LEU A 65 -7.43 -7.28 23.47
CA LEU A 65 -8.07 -5.97 23.53
C LEU A 65 -7.15 -4.92 24.15
N ASP A 66 -6.45 -5.26 25.25
CA ASP A 66 -5.46 -4.36 25.85
C ASP A 66 -4.36 -4.01 24.86
N ALA A 67 -3.83 -5.00 24.15
CA ALA A 67 -2.79 -4.79 23.15
C ALA A 67 -3.27 -3.95 21.97
N VAL A 68 -4.51 -4.12 21.51
CA VAL A 68 -5.13 -3.29 20.46
C VAL A 68 -5.28 -1.85 20.94
N ALA A 69 -5.77 -1.64 22.18
CA ALA A 69 -5.96 -0.31 22.75
C ALA A 69 -4.62 0.44 22.86
N GLU A 70 -3.60 -0.20 23.40
CA GLU A 70 -2.27 0.39 23.52
C GLU A 70 -1.63 0.65 22.14
N TRP A 71 -1.76 -0.29 21.20
CA TRP A 71 -1.29 -0.07 19.83
C TRP A 71 -1.99 1.13 19.15
N ILE A 72 -3.30 1.29 19.33
CA ILE A 72 -4.04 2.44 18.77
C ILE A 72 -3.50 3.73 19.38
N ASP A 73 -3.26 3.77 20.69
CA ASP A 73 -2.80 4.96 21.39
C ASP A 73 -1.35 5.34 21.01
N HIS A 74 -0.48 4.36 20.84
CA HIS A 74 0.94 4.61 20.56
C HIS A 74 1.27 4.74 19.07
N GLU A 75 0.70 3.90 18.21
CA GLU A 75 1.00 3.87 16.77
C GLU A 75 -0.20 4.27 15.90
N GLY A 76 -1.39 3.76 16.24
CA GLY A 76 -2.58 3.88 15.39
C GLY A 76 -2.99 5.32 15.13
N LYS A 77 -2.92 6.19 16.14
CA LYS A 77 -3.27 7.62 16.06
C LYS A 77 -2.34 8.43 15.14
N HIS A 78 -1.13 7.96 14.92
CA HIS A 78 -0.15 8.62 14.04
C HIS A 78 -0.26 8.18 12.57
N LEU A 79 -1.13 7.21 12.27
CA LEU A 79 -1.37 6.76 10.91
C LEU A 79 -2.24 7.76 10.12
N PRO A 80 -2.06 7.87 8.80
CA PRO A 80 -2.99 8.59 7.94
C PRO A 80 -4.42 8.07 8.12
N ALA A 81 -5.41 8.97 8.22
CA ALA A 81 -6.80 8.67 8.58
C ALA A 81 -7.41 7.46 7.82
N ASN A 82 -7.22 7.38 6.50
CA ASN A 82 -7.70 6.24 5.69
C ASN A 82 -6.99 4.92 6.04
N THR A 83 -5.72 4.98 6.44
CA THR A 83 -4.97 3.79 6.87
C THR A 83 -5.44 3.33 8.23
N ALA A 84 -5.59 4.25 9.19
CA ALA A 84 -6.15 3.97 10.52
C ALA A 84 -7.56 3.37 10.41
N LYS A 85 -8.46 4.01 9.65
CA LYS A 85 -9.82 3.49 9.41
C LYS A 85 -9.82 2.05 8.88
N ARG A 86 -8.92 1.74 7.94
CA ARG A 86 -8.80 0.39 7.38
C ARG A 86 -8.34 -0.63 8.42
N TYR A 87 -7.36 -0.28 9.26
CA TYR A 87 -6.93 -1.17 10.34
C TYR A 87 -8.04 -1.39 11.36
N LEU A 88 -8.74 -0.33 11.78
CA LEU A 88 -9.86 -0.45 12.72
C LEU A 88 -10.97 -1.36 12.17
N VAL A 89 -11.31 -1.26 10.89
CA VAL A 89 -12.27 -2.17 10.25
C VAL A 89 -11.81 -3.63 10.33
N SER A 90 -10.53 -3.91 10.05
CA SER A 90 -9.98 -5.26 10.14
C SER A 90 -9.94 -5.74 11.59
N LEU A 91 -9.48 -4.91 12.54
CA LEU A 91 -9.41 -5.27 13.96
C LEU A 91 -10.79 -5.59 14.55
N LYS A 92 -11.83 -4.83 14.16
CA LYS A 92 -13.22 -5.13 14.54
C LYS A 92 -13.69 -6.50 14.03
N GLN A 93 -13.21 -6.96 12.86
CA GLN A 93 -13.53 -8.31 12.36
C GLN A 93 -12.77 -9.41 13.10
N VAL A 94 -11.61 -9.08 13.65
CA VAL A 94 -10.74 -10.00 14.40
C VAL A 94 -11.22 -10.16 15.86
N GLU A 95 -11.75 -9.10 16.45
CA GLU A 95 -12.14 -9.00 17.85
C GLU A 95 -12.94 -10.22 18.36
N PRO A 96 -14.04 -10.69 17.72
CA PRO A 96 -14.83 -11.82 18.23
C PRO A 96 -14.07 -13.14 18.38
N PHE A 97 -12.90 -13.25 17.74
CA PHE A 97 -12.06 -14.46 17.78
C PHE A 97 -10.92 -14.35 18.77
N PHE A 98 -10.50 -13.14 19.12
CA PHE A 98 -9.27 -12.90 19.88
C PHE A 98 -9.50 -12.16 21.20
N ASP A 99 -10.66 -11.57 21.43
CA ASP A 99 -10.94 -10.64 22.55
C ASP A 99 -10.46 -11.13 23.92
N LYS A 100 -10.70 -12.42 24.22
CA LYS A 100 -10.36 -13.05 25.50
C LYS A 100 -9.00 -13.74 25.51
N LEU A 101 -8.28 -13.72 24.41
CA LEU A 101 -6.99 -14.40 24.32
C LEU A 101 -5.89 -13.55 24.96
N ASN A 102 -5.01 -14.21 25.71
CA ASN A 102 -3.74 -13.63 26.08
C ASN A 102 -2.92 -13.42 24.79
N ILE A 103 -2.35 -12.23 24.61
CA ILE A 103 -1.56 -11.86 23.43
C ILE A 103 -0.39 -12.84 23.21
N ALA A 104 0.20 -13.37 24.26
CA ALA A 104 1.27 -14.36 24.20
C ALA A 104 0.79 -15.74 23.73
N ALA A 105 -0.49 -16.08 23.91
CA ALA A 105 -1.06 -17.37 23.50
C ALA A 105 -1.43 -17.42 22.01
N ILE A 106 -1.49 -16.27 21.32
CA ILE A 106 -1.86 -16.21 19.89
C ILE A 106 -0.74 -16.82 19.05
N ASN A 107 -0.95 -18.04 18.60
CA ASN A 107 0.02 -18.80 17.80
C ASN A 107 -0.45 -18.98 16.36
N GLY A 108 0.40 -19.61 15.52
CA GLY A 108 0.11 -19.82 14.10
C GLY A 108 -1.14 -20.68 13.83
N LYS A 109 -1.53 -21.56 14.76
CA LYS A 109 -2.77 -22.35 14.63
C LYS A 109 -3.99 -21.45 14.77
N ILE A 110 -4.05 -20.61 15.80
CA ILE A 110 -5.16 -19.66 16.06
C ILE A 110 -5.33 -18.70 14.87
N VAL A 111 -4.22 -18.11 14.38
CA VAL A 111 -4.24 -17.25 13.18
C VAL A 111 -4.72 -17.99 11.93
N GLY A 112 -4.31 -19.26 11.78
CA GLY A 112 -4.76 -20.12 10.69
C GLY A 112 -6.25 -20.44 10.77
N ASP A 113 -6.77 -20.71 11.95
CA ASP A 113 -8.18 -21.02 12.18
C ASP A 113 -9.06 -19.78 11.94
N TYR A 114 -8.63 -18.58 12.36
CA TYR A 114 -9.26 -17.33 11.96
C TYR A 114 -9.38 -17.21 10.43
N ALA A 115 -8.28 -17.42 9.72
CA ALA A 115 -8.28 -17.33 8.26
C ALA A 115 -9.22 -18.35 7.59
N LYS A 116 -9.35 -19.57 8.16
CA LYS A 116 -10.30 -20.59 7.69
C LYS A 116 -11.75 -20.15 7.89
N VAL A 117 -12.09 -19.59 9.06
CA VAL A 117 -13.44 -19.09 9.34
C VAL A 117 -13.80 -17.96 8.39
N ARG A 118 -12.90 -16.98 8.17
CA ARG A 118 -13.12 -15.89 7.22
C ARG A 118 -13.35 -16.41 5.80
N ARG A 119 -12.61 -17.44 5.38
CA ARG A 119 -12.81 -18.08 4.08
C ARG A 119 -14.17 -18.75 3.97
N LYS A 120 -14.62 -19.46 5.03
CA LYS A 120 -15.98 -20.04 5.08
C LYS A 120 -17.09 -18.99 5.00
N GLN A 121 -16.83 -17.78 5.48
CA GLN A 121 -17.74 -16.63 5.34
C GLN A 121 -17.74 -16.00 3.93
N GLY A 122 -17.02 -16.58 2.96
CA GLY A 122 -16.94 -16.05 1.60
C GLY A 122 -16.04 -14.81 1.45
N VAL A 123 -15.22 -14.49 2.47
CA VAL A 123 -14.33 -13.32 2.43
C VAL A 123 -13.16 -13.57 1.48
N SER A 124 -12.88 -12.60 0.62
CA SER A 124 -11.80 -12.72 -0.38
C SER A 124 -10.41 -12.90 0.26
N PRO A 125 -9.49 -13.64 -0.39
CA PRO A 125 -8.11 -13.79 0.06
C PRO A 125 -7.41 -12.46 0.34
N ALA A 126 -7.63 -11.45 -0.50
CA ALA A 126 -7.07 -10.11 -0.33
C ALA A 126 -7.56 -9.44 0.96
N THR A 127 -8.84 -9.60 1.32
CA THR A 127 -9.40 -9.07 2.57
C THR A 127 -8.85 -9.82 3.77
N ILE A 128 -8.77 -11.15 3.72
CA ILE A 128 -8.17 -11.96 4.81
C ILE A 128 -6.70 -11.55 5.03
N ARG A 129 -5.92 -11.32 3.97
CA ARG A 129 -4.53 -10.82 4.11
C ARG A 129 -4.47 -9.44 4.76
N ARG A 130 -5.47 -8.57 4.52
CA ARG A 130 -5.56 -7.25 5.20
C ARG A 130 -5.85 -7.42 6.68
N ASP A 131 -6.75 -8.34 7.05
CA ASP A 131 -7.03 -8.66 8.45
C ASP A 131 -5.76 -9.19 9.14
N LEU A 132 -5.05 -10.14 8.52
CA LEU A 132 -3.78 -10.64 9.03
C LEU A 132 -2.70 -9.55 9.12
N THR A 133 -2.74 -8.53 8.25
CA THR A 133 -1.82 -7.40 8.36
C THR A 133 -2.15 -6.54 9.58
N ALA A 134 -3.43 -6.35 9.92
CA ALA A 134 -3.83 -5.62 11.12
C ALA A 134 -3.42 -6.40 12.38
N ILE A 135 -3.67 -7.72 12.43
CA ILE A 135 -3.19 -8.59 13.51
C ILE A 135 -1.67 -8.46 13.65
N SER A 136 -0.94 -8.54 12.52
CA SER A 136 0.53 -8.42 12.53
C SER A 136 1.01 -7.14 13.19
N ARG A 137 0.36 -6.00 12.95
CA ARG A 137 0.75 -4.71 13.55
C ARG A 137 0.62 -4.71 15.07
N VAL A 138 -0.45 -5.26 15.59
CA VAL A 138 -0.66 -5.38 17.04
C VAL A 138 0.36 -6.35 17.65
N LEU A 139 0.63 -7.48 16.97
CA LEU A 139 1.63 -8.45 17.47
C LEU A 139 3.06 -7.94 17.36
N ASP A 140 3.41 -7.15 16.32
CA ASP A 140 4.71 -6.50 16.21
C ASP A 140 4.91 -5.47 17.33
N TYR A 141 3.87 -4.68 17.66
CA TYR A 141 3.85 -3.80 18.82
C TYR A 141 4.02 -4.58 20.14
N ALA A 142 3.29 -5.69 20.29
CA ALA A 142 3.43 -6.54 21.47
C ALA A 142 4.84 -7.13 21.64
N ILE A 143 5.56 -7.38 20.56
CA ILE A 143 6.99 -7.77 20.61
C ILE A 143 7.84 -6.60 21.09
N THR A 144 7.60 -5.39 20.62
CA THR A 144 8.33 -4.18 21.05
C THR A 144 8.15 -3.93 22.54
N GLU A 145 6.95 -4.19 23.07
CA GLU A 145 6.62 -4.07 24.49
C GLU A 145 7.04 -5.30 25.32
N ASN A 146 7.70 -6.29 24.70
CA ASN A 146 8.11 -7.55 25.33
C ASN A 146 6.96 -8.38 25.96
N TRP A 147 5.75 -8.31 25.38
CA TRP A 147 4.62 -9.15 25.80
C TRP A 147 4.61 -10.49 25.06
N ARG A 148 5.39 -10.63 24.00
CA ARG A 148 5.59 -11.85 23.22
C ARG A 148 6.93 -11.83 22.48
N GLU A 149 7.37 -12.99 21.96
CA GLU A 149 8.68 -13.15 21.33
C GLU A 149 8.61 -13.16 19.78
N ASP A 150 7.47 -13.54 19.18
CA ASP A 150 7.36 -13.78 17.71
C ASP A 150 6.06 -13.23 17.13
N ASN A 151 6.00 -13.20 15.79
CA ASN A 151 4.79 -12.84 15.04
C ASN A 151 4.37 -13.99 14.11
N PRO A 152 3.40 -14.84 14.52
CA PRO A 152 2.96 -15.98 13.74
C PRO A 152 2.15 -15.61 12.48
N THR A 153 1.71 -14.37 12.33
CA THR A 153 0.92 -13.94 11.16
C THR A 153 1.73 -13.93 9.87
N LEU A 154 3.04 -13.66 9.95
CA LEU A 154 3.91 -13.50 8.77
C LEU A 154 3.95 -14.76 7.91
N SER A 155 4.15 -15.92 8.54
CA SER A 155 4.14 -17.23 7.86
C SER A 155 2.77 -17.55 7.29
N ARG A 156 1.70 -17.34 8.05
CA ARG A 156 0.31 -17.62 7.64
C ARG A 156 -0.15 -16.75 6.49
N ARG A 157 0.21 -15.47 6.47
CA ARG A 157 -0.12 -14.54 5.39
C ARG A 157 0.51 -14.97 4.05
N ARG A 158 1.73 -15.53 4.05
CA ARG A 158 2.39 -16.05 2.85
C ARG A 158 1.62 -17.22 2.20
N LEU A 159 0.89 -18.00 2.98
CA LEU A 159 0.11 -19.14 2.50
C LEU A 159 -1.21 -18.72 1.81
N ILE A 160 -1.65 -17.48 2.00
CA ILE A 160 -2.87 -16.97 1.36
C ILE A 160 -2.48 -16.32 0.03
N LYS A 161 -2.63 -17.07 -1.05
CA LYS A 161 -2.41 -16.57 -2.40
C LYS A 161 -3.58 -15.69 -2.83
N GLU A 162 -3.29 -14.53 -3.37
CA GLU A 162 -4.28 -13.66 -4.04
C GLU A 162 -4.28 -14.00 -5.52
N ARG A 163 -5.47 -14.22 -6.08
CA ARG A 163 -5.65 -14.24 -7.51
C ARG A 163 -5.63 -12.79 -8.00
N ARG A 164 -4.76 -12.48 -8.93
CA ARG A 164 -4.82 -11.24 -9.68
C ARG A 164 -5.67 -11.51 -10.92
N ASP A 165 -6.84 -10.91 -10.96
CA ASP A 165 -7.63 -10.92 -12.17
C ASP A 165 -6.97 -9.97 -13.19
N PRO A 166 -6.98 -10.32 -14.50
CA PRO A 166 -6.49 -9.43 -15.54
C PRO A 166 -7.16 -8.05 -15.45
N ILE A 167 -6.43 -7.02 -15.82
CA ILE A 167 -6.98 -5.66 -15.88
C ILE A 167 -7.98 -5.63 -17.04
N THR A 168 -9.26 -5.40 -16.74
CA THR A 168 -10.26 -5.15 -17.79
C THR A 168 -10.23 -3.68 -18.12
N LEU A 169 -9.91 -3.35 -19.38
CA LEU A 169 -9.91 -1.99 -19.86
C LEU A 169 -11.33 -1.57 -20.25
N PRO A 170 -11.78 -0.37 -19.81
CA PRO A 170 -13.06 0.16 -20.23
C PRO A 170 -13.06 0.53 -21.72
N LEU A 171 -14.21 0.43 -22.37
CA LEU A 171 -14.41 0.96 -23.70
C LEU A 171 -14.60 2.48 -23.63
N SER A 172 -14.06 3.20 -24.62
CA SER A 172 -14.18 4.67 -24.68
C SER A 172 -15.64 5.12 -24.72
N GLU A 173 -16.51 4.40 -25.45
CA GLU A 173 -17.98 4.64 -25.52
C GLU A 173 -18.65 4.54 -24.14
N ASP A 174 -18.26 3.60 -23.30
CA ASP A 174 -18.79 3.47 -21.94
C ASP A 174 -18.33 4.62 -21.03
N ILE A 175 -17.08 5.09 -21.20
CA ILE A 175 -16.58 6.26 -20.48
C ILE A 175 -17.36 7.51 -20.91
N GLU A 176 -17.55 7.72 -22.23
CA GLU A 176 -18.31 8.85 -22.76
C GLU A 176 -19.77 8.82 -22.29
N ALA A 177 -20.40 7.64 -22.24
CA ALA A 177 -21.75 7.50 -21.70
C ALA A 177 -21.85 7.91 -20.23
N ILE A 178 -20.82 7.59 -19.42
CA ILE A 178 -20.77 8.03 -18.02
C ILE A 178 -20.54 9.54 -17.94
N ILE A 179 -19.65 10.10 -18.75
CA ILE A 179 -19.38 11.55 -18.79
C ILE A 179 -20.65 12.31 -19.18
N ALA A 180 -21.38 11.85 -20.19
CA ALA A 180 -22.63 12.46 -20.63
C ALA A 180 -23.75 12.42 -19.58
N ALA A 181 -23.75 11.42 -18.71
CA ALA A 181 -24.71 11.29 -17.60
C ALA A 181 -24.27 12.02 -16.31
N ALA A 182 -23.04 12.53 -16.27
CA ALA A 182 -22.49 13.26 -15.12
C ALA A 182 -22.93 14.73 -15.11
N THR A 183 -22.79 15.41 -13.95
CA THR A 183 -22.77 16.87 -13.94
C THR A 183 -21.58 17.38 -14.75
N PRO A 184 -21.63 18.58 -15.32
CA PRO A 184 -20.52 19.13 -16.12
C PRO A 184 -19.16 19.08 -15.39
N GLU A 185 -19.16 19.44 -14.11
CA GLU A 185 -17.94 19.45 -13.29
C GLU A 185 -17.39 18.04 -13.04
N PHE A 186 -18.29 17.08 -12.78
CA PHE A 186 -17.88 15.70 -12.54
C PHE A 186 -17.48 15.01 -13.84
N GLY A 187 -18.16 15.31 -14.94
CA GLY A 187 -17.78 14.84 -16.27
C GLY A 187 -16.39 15.35 -16.68
N ALA A 188 -16.10 16.63 -16.42
CA ALA A 188 -14.79 17.20 -16.66
C ALA A 188 -13.69 16.51 -15.82
N LEU A 189 -13.97 16.20 -14.55
CA LEU A 189 -13.03 15.45 -13.68
C LEU A 189 -12.77 14.03 -14.21
N ILE A 190 -13.83 13.30 -14.64
CA ILE A 190 -13.72 11.95 -15.21
C ILE A 190 -12.86 12.00 -16.48
N ARG A 191 -13.14 12.95 -17.38
CA ARG A 191 -12.39 13.15 -18.61
C ARG A 191 -10.92 13.46 -18.33
N ALA A 192 -10.64 14.35 -17.39
CA ALA A 192 -9.26 14.67 -16.98
C ALA A 192 -8.53 13.44 -16.44
N ALA A 193 -9.19 12.62 -15.61
CA ALA A 193 -8.60 11.38 -15.07
C ALA A 193 -8.23 10.39 -16.19
N TRP A 194 -9.08 10.27 -17.21
CA TRP A 194 -8.82 9.44 -18.39
C TRP A 194 -7.69 10.00 -19.25
N LEU A 195 -7.71 11.30 -19.53
CA LEU A 195 -6.74 11.95 -20.42
C LEU A 195 -5.33 12.09 -19.80
N THR A 196 -5.23 12.08 -18.46
CA THR A 196 -3.95 12.31 -17.77
C THR A 196 -3.40 11.07 -17.06
N GLY A 197 -4.21 10.04 -16.83
CA GLY A 197 -3.82 8.89 -16.03
C GLY A 197 -3.52 9.21 -14.55
N CYS A 198 -3.89 10.37 -14.04
CA CYS A 198 -3.70 10.75 -12.65
C CYS A 198 -4.46 9.83 -11.69
N ARG A 199 -3.90 9.63 -10.48
CA ARG A 199 -4.67 8.98 -9.41
C ARG A 199 -5.82 9.89 -8.97
N GLN A 200 -6.92 9.29 -8.48
CA GLN A 200 -8.05 10.06 -7.97
C GLN A 200 -7.64 11.21 -7.06
N ASN A 201 -6.85 10.93 -6.02
CA ASN A 201 -6.47 11.94 -5.04
C ASN A 201 -5.55 13.02 -5.62
N GLU A 202 -4.87 12.74 -6.71
CA GLU A 202 -4.05 13.70 -7.42
C GLU A 202 -4.95 14.65 -8.23
N ILE A 203 -5.84 14.09 -9.06
CA ILE A 203 -6.66 14.90 -9.99
C ILE A 203 -7.74 15.74 -9.28
N VAL A 204 -8.30 15.26 -8.17
CA VAL A 204 -9.31 16.04 -7.41
C VAL A 204 -8.72 17.23 -6.65
N THR A 205 -7.42 17.28 -6.46
CA THR A 205 -6.73 18.33 -5.69
C THR A 205 -5.92 19.30 -6.52
N VAL A 206 -5.81 19.08 -7.85
CA VAL A 206 -5.06 19.98 -8.74
C VAL A 206 -5.66 21.39 -8.75
N ARG A 207 -4.77 22.36 -8.83
CA ARG A 207 -5.12 23.79 -8.81
C ARG A 207 -4.62 24.49 -10.06
N TRP A 208 -5.21 25.63 -10.41
CA TRP A 208 -4.76 26.42 -11.55
C TRP A 208 -3.30 26.86 -11.45
N ARG A 209 -2.79 27.12 -10.26
CA ARG A 209 -1.37 27.39 -10.01
C ARG A 209 -0.43 26.19 -10.30
N ASP A 210 -0.99 24.99 -10.46
CA ASP A 210 -0.25 23.77 -10.78
C ASP A 210 -0.22 23.52 -12.29
N TYR A 211 -1.01 24.26 -13.07
CA TYR A 211 -1.07 24.18 -14.53
C TYR A 211 -0.12 25.20 -15.18
N ASP A 212 0.81 24.72 -15.98
CA ASP A 212 1.70 25.54 -16.81
C ASP A 212 1.19 25.51 -18.25
N ALA A 213 0.53 26.60 -18.66
CA ALA A 213 -0.04 26.74 -20.00
C ALA A 213 1.04 26.86 -21.11
N VAL A 214 2.23 27.36 -20.80
CA VAL A 214 3.33 27.48 -21.75
C VAL A 214 3.99 26.14 -22.02
N ARG A 215 4.33 25.41 -20.93
CA ARG A 215 4.96 24.10 -21.02
C ARG A 215 3.99 22.95 -21.27
N LYS A 216 2.68 23.22 -21.21
CA LYS A 216 1.61 22.21 -21.34
C LYS A 216 1.81 21.07 -20.33
N THR A 217 2.02 21.43 -19.07
CA THR A 217 2.28 20.49 -18.01
C THR A 217 1.37 20.73 -16.80
N LEU A 218 1.19 19.68 -16.00
CA LEU A 218 0.44 19.74 -14.76
C LEU A 218 1.30 19.16 -13.63
N ARG A 219 1.46 19.93 -12.55
CA ARG A 219 2.11 19.48 -11.32
C ARG A 219 1.09 18.73 -10.47
N VAL A 220 1.40 17.49 -10.07
CA VAL A 220 0.54 16.67 -9.24
C VAL A 220 1.26 16.19 -7.99
N ILE A 221 0.51 16.08 -6.89
CA ILE A 221 1.04 15.67 -5.59
C ILE A 221 0.47 14.29 -5.25
N GLY A 222 1.35 13.30 -5.19
CA GLY A 222 1.00 11.91 -4.90
C GLY A 222 1.13 11.55 -3.42
N LYS A 223 1.08 10.26 -3.14
CA LYS A 223 1.22 9.71 -1.79
C LYS A 223 2.55 10.13 -1.15
N ARG A 224 2.54 10.43 0.16
CA ARG A 224 3.69 10.92 0.93
C ARG A 224 4.22 12.27 0.43
N ASN A 225 3.33 13.11 -0.09
CA ASN A 225 3.68 14.43 -0.62
C ASN A 225 4.72 14.41 -1.75
N LYS A 226 4.86 13.27 -2.46
CA LYS A 226 5.75 13.18 -3.62
C LYS A 226 5.14 13.96 -4.79
N MET A 227 5.81 15.03 -5.17
CA MET A 227 5.45 15.87 -6.31
C MET A 227 6.07 15.30 -7.60
N ARG A 228 5.31 15.39 -8.70
CA ARG A 228 5.81 15.18 -10.05
C ARG A 228 5.11 16.12 -11.04
N VAL A 229 5.76 16.38 -12.15
CA VAL A 229 5.19 17.10 -13.28
C VAL A 229 4.84 16.09 -14.36
N ILE A 230 3.65 16.19 -14.90
CA ILE A 230 3.19 15.36 -16.02
C ILE A 230 2.99 16.22 -17.26
N SER A 231 3.27 15.67 -18.45
CA SER A 231 2.93 16.29 -19.72
C SER A 231 1.43 16.13 -19.98
N LEU A 232 0.78 17.15 -20.49
CA LEU A 232 -0.61 17.09 -20.99
C LEU A 232 -0.69 16.59 -22.43
N ARG A 233 0.44 16.44 -23.11
CA ARG A 233 0.59 15.79 -24.42
C ARG A 233 1.75 14.82 -24.42
N PRO A 234 1.60 13.69 -23.73
CA PRO A 234 2.68 12.71 -23.61
C PRO A 234 2.96 11.97 -24.91
N THR A 235 1.98 11.83 -25.79
CA THR A 235 2.12 11.36 -27.19
C THR A 235 1.24 12.21 -28.11
N PRO A 236 1.45 12.19 -29.44
CA PRO A 236 0.59 12.92 -30.37
C PRO A 236 -0.90 12.58 -30.21
N GLU A 237 -1.23 11.30 -29.98
CA GLU A 237 -2.61 10.82 -29.82
C GLU A 237 -3.18 11.12 -28.42
N LYS A 238 -2.32 11.47 -27.48
CA LYS A 238 -2.68 11.79 -26.10
C LYS A 238 -2.39 13.26 -25.78
N ASP A 239 -2.98 14.16 -26.55
CA ASP A 239 -2.94 15.60 -26.28
C ASP A 239 -4.23 16.05 -25.59
N SER A 240 -4.13 16.41 -24.32
CA SER A 240 -5.21 16.95 -23.51
C SER A 240 -5.16 18.47 -23.35
N THR A 241 -4.28 19.14 -24.07
CA THR A 241 -4.01 20.59 -23.93
C THR A 241 -5.26 21.42 -24.17
N ALA A 242 -5.93 21.21 -25.31
CA ALA A 242 -7.14 21.94 -25.67
C ALA A 242 -8.26 21.74 -24.65
N PHE A 243 -8.38 20.54 -24.06
CA PHE A 243 -9.33 20.27 -22.99
C PHE A 243 -9.05 21.14 -21.75
N PHE A 244 -7.80 21.20 -21.28
CA PHE A 244 -7.44 22.02 -20.12
C PHE A 244 -7.57 23.52 -20.39
N GLU A 245 -7.29 23.99 -21.60
CA GLU A 245 -7.45 25.39 -22.00
C GLU A 245 -8.92 25.83 -22.05
N ALA A 246 -9.82 24.92 -22.41
CA ALA A 246 -11.27 25.19 -22.49
C ALA A 246 -11.98 25.13 -21.12
N LEU A 247 -11.31 24.69 -20.05
CA LEU A 247 -11.93 24.58 -18.73
C LEU A 247 -12.24 25.96 -18.12
N PRO A 248 -13.45 26.17 -17.60
CA PRO A 248 -13.82 27.42 -16.95
C PRO A 248 -13.14 27.56 -15.59
N ARG A 249 -12.65 28.76 -15.28
CA ARG A 249 -12.19 29.10 -13.92
C ARG A 249 -13.37 29.54 -13.06
N LYS A 250 -13.66 28.77 -12.01
CA LYS A 250 -14.75 29.07 -11.07
C LYS A 250 -14.28 30.10 -10.04
N ARG A 251 -15.08 31.15 -9.81
CA ARG A 251 -14.80 32.15 -8.76
C ARG A 251 -14.80 31.51 -7.37
N GLY A 252 -13.97 31.99 -6.46
CA GLY A 252 -13.91 31.54 -5.06
C GLY A 252 -13.12 30.24 -4.83
N THR A 253 -12.56 29.62 -5.86
CA THR A 253 -11.70 28.45 -5.69
C THR A 253 -10.56 28.45 -6.71
N ASP A 254 -9.40 27.91 -6.30
CA ASP A 254 -8.25 27.69 -7.19
C ASP A 254 -8.23 26.27 -7.78
N LEU A 255 -9.20 25.41 -7.40
CA LEU A 255 -9.31 24.05 -7.93
C LEU A 255 -9.64 24.08 -9.44
N ILE A 256 -9.01 23.17 -10.20
CA ILE A 256 -9.35 23.00 -11.63
C ILE A 256 -10.71 22.28 -11.75
N PHE A 257 -10.97 21.31 -10.87
CA PHE A 257 -12.20 20.50 -10.88
C PHE A 257 -12.97 20.64 -9.55
N PRO A 258 -13.58 21.78 -9.26
CA PRO A 258 -14.42 21.93 -8.05
C PRO A 258 -15.83 21.37 -8.28
N LYS A 259 -16.48 20.95 -7.21
CA LYS A 259 -17.96 20.81 -7.18
C LYS A 259 -18.64 22.17 -7.31
N ASP A 260 -19.96 22.18 -7.48
CA ASP A 260 -20.73 23.43 -7.51
C ASP A 260 -20.51 24.31 -6.30
N ASN A 261 -20.40 23.70 -5.13
CA ASN A 261 -20.12 24.40 -3.86
C ASN A 261 -18.63 24.80 -3.66
N GLY A 262 -17.78 24.64 -4.67
CA GLY A 262 -16.37 25.01 -4.62
C GLY A 262 -15.44 23.99 -3.94
N PHE A 263 -15.95 22.91 -3.37
CA PHE A 263 -15.15 21.88 -2.70
C PHE A 263 -14.64 20.80 -3.65
N ILE A 264 -13.70 19.98 -3.19
CA ILE A 264 -13.17 18.83 -3.92
C ILE A 264 -14.18 17.68 -4.01
N PHE A 265 -14.05 16.84 -5.03
CA PHE A 265 -14.73 15.55 -5.14
C PHE A 265 -14.05 14.49 -4.26
N ALA A 266 -14.13 14.65 -2.92
CA ALA A 266 -13.42 13.78 -1.98
C ALA A 266 -13.76 12.28 -2.13
N GLN A 267 -14.95 11.96 -2.65
CA GLN A 267 -15.45 10.60 -2.84
C GLN A 267 -15.66 10.26 -4.33
N ALA A 268 -14.87 10.83 -5.24
CA ALA A 268 -15.03 10.67 -6.68
C ALA A 268 -15.19 9.20 -7.14
N ALA A 269 -14.48 8.23 -6.56
CA ALA A 269 -14.63 6.82 -6.90
C ALA A 269 -15.98 6.24 -6.47
N SER A 270 -16.55 6.70 -5.36
CA SER A 270 -17.88 6.31 -4.90
C SER A 270 -18.96 6.94 -5.80
N ASP A 271 -18.84 8.24 -6.05
CA ASP A 271 -19.76 9.00 -6.92
C ASP A 271 -19.75 8.39 -8.33
N PHE A 272 -18.57 8.08 -8.86
CA PHE A 272 -18.42 7.36 -10.13
C PHE A 272 -19.08 5.98 -10.12
N THR A 273 -18.95 5.23 -9.03
CA THR A 273 -19.56 3.90 -8.92
C THR A 273 -21.10 3.98 -8.97
N HIS A 274 -21.68 4.98 -8.32
CA HIS A 274 -23.13 5.21 -8.37
C HIS A 274 -23.57 5.58 -9.78
N LEU A 275 -22.94 6.55 -10.41
CA LEU A 275 -23.24 7.00 -11.76
C LEU A 275 -23.10 5.87 -12.78
N ARG A 276 -21.99 5.12 -12.73
CA ARG A 276 -21.80 3.96 -13.59
C ARG A 276 -22.91 2.93 -13.47
N ARG A 277 -23.40 2.64 -12.25
CA ARG A 277 -24.53 1.69 -12.06
C ARG A 277 -25.76 2.17 -12.81
N THR A 278 -26.08 3.45 -12.73
CA THR A 278 -27.22 4.05 -13.44
C THR A 278 -27.07 3.90 -14.96
N VAL A 279 -25.87 4.24 -15.49
CA VAL A 279 -25.59 4.13 -16.94
C VAL A 279 -25.63 2.67 -17.40
N MET A 280 -25.06 1.76 -16.60
CA MET A 280 -25.07 0.32 -16.89
C MET A 280 -26.49 -0.23 -16.95
N THR A 281 -27.34 0.09 -15.96
CA THR A 281 -28.75 -0.34 -15.97
C THR A 281 -29.52 0.22 -17.19
N LYS A 282 -29.18 1.45 -17.61
CA LYS A 282 -29.79 2.02 -18.85
C LYS A 282 -29.34 1.25 -20.09
N ALA A 283 -28.03 1.00 -20.21
CA ALA A 283 -27.46 0.25 -21.32
C ALA A 283 -28.05 -1.18 -21.42
N GLU A 284 -28.20 -1.87 -20.28
CA GLU A 284 -28.83 -3.20 -20.21
C GLU A 284 -30.28 -3.18 -20.72
N LYS A 285 -31.07 -2.16 -20.36
CA LYS A 285 -32.45 -1.98 -20.86
C LYS A 285 -32.50 -1.70 -22.36
N GLU A 286 -31.47 -1.09 -22.90
CA GLU A 286 -31.31 -0.80 -24.34
C GLU A 286 -30.67 -1.99 -25.10
N GLY A 287 -30.41 -3.12 -24.44
CA GLY A 287 -29.75 -4.29 -25.03
C GLY A 287 -28.27 -4.08 -25.37
N ARG A 288 -27.66 -3.01 -24.88
CA ARG A 288 -26.27 -2.68 -25.11
C ARG A 288 -25.38 -3.33 -24.03
N ARG A 289 -24.32 -4.00 -24.45
CA ARG A 289 -23.28 -4.49 -23.52
C ARG A 289 -22.58 -3.30 -22.84
N PHE A 290 -22.37 -3.41 -21.53
CA PHE A 290 -21.62 -2.45 -20.73
C PHE A 290 -20.73 -3.21 -19.74
N ASP A 291 -19.40 -3.11 -19.88
CA ASP A 291 -18.47 -3.79 -19.01
C ASP A 291 -18.22 -2.98 -17.74
N ARG A 292 -18.26 -3.67 -16.59
CA ARG A 292 -18.06 -3.04 -15.29
C ARG A 292 -16.60 -2.62 -15.09
N PHE A 293 -16.34 -1.34 -14.86
CA PHE A 293 -15.04 -0.80 -14.52
C PHE A 293 -15.09 0.23 -13.38
N ARG A 294 -13.96 0.57 -12.81
CA ARG A 294 -13.81 1.50 -11.68
C ARG A 294 -13.20 2.81 -12.15
N PHE A 295 -13.33 3.87 -11.37
CA PHE A 295 -12.64 5.16 -11.64
C PHE A 295 -11.13 4.97 -11.85
N HIS A 296 -10.50 4.06 -11.12
CA HIS A 296 -9.06 3.78 -11.27
C HIS A 296 -8.71 3.11 -12.60
N ASP A 297 -9.65 2.43 -13.23
CA ASP A 297 -9.40 1.73 -14.49
C ASP A 297 -9.26 2.72 -15.67
N LEU A 298 -9.72 3.97 -15.53
CA LEU A 298 -9.41 5.08 -16.44
C LEU A 298 -7.89 5.31 -16.55
N ARG A 299 -7.19 5.20 -15.44
CA ARG A 299 -5.73 5.30 -15.39
C ARG A 299 -5.05 4.09 -16.04
N HIS A 300 -5.63 2.89 -15.92
CA HIS A 300 -5.12 1.70 -16.61
C HIS A 300 -5.28 1.86 -18.13
N LEU A 301 -6.43 2.35 -18.58
CA LEU A 301 -6.66 2.63 -19.99
C LEU A 301 -5.67 3.66 -20.53
N PHE A 302 -5.49 4.81 -19.83
CA PHE A 302 -4.49 5.80 -20.20
C PHE A 302 -3.11 5.19 -20.41
N ALA A 303 -2.66 4.32 -19.46
CA ALA A 303 -1.35 3.71 -19.54
C ALA A 303 -1.16 2.84 -20.78
N VAL A 304 -2.17 2.01 -21.10
CA VAL A 304 -2.14 1.16 -22.29
C VAL A 304 -2.19 1.99 -23.57
N GLU A 305 -3.07 3.00 -23.65
CA GLU A 305 -3.18 3.89 -24.81
C GLU A 305 -1.90 4.72 -25.03
N ALA A 306 -1.24 5.18 -23.95
CA ALA A 306 0.03 5.90 -24.04
C ALA A 306 1.15 5.02 -24.58
N LEU A 307 1.25 3.75 -24.15
CA LEU A 307 2.21 2.80 -24.69
C LEU A 307 1.91 2.48 -26.17
N LYS A 308 0.64 2.28 -26.55
CA LYS A 308 0.22 2.10 -27.94
C LYS A 308 0.59 3.30 -28.81
N GLY A 309 0.42 4.51 -28.28
CA GLY A 309 0.83 5.76 -28.91
C GLY A 309 2.34 6.01 -28.92
N GLY A 310 3.16 5.02 -28.52
CA GLY A 310 4.62 5.06 -28.64
C GLY A 310 5.36 5.64 -27.42
N MET A 311 4.66 5.89 -26.29
CA MET A 311 5.35 6.28 -25.06
C MET A 311 6.25 5.15 -24.58
N ASN A 312 7.49 5.49 -24.19
CA ASN A 312 8.41 4.54 -23.59
C ASN A 312 7.95 4.13 -22.17
N ILE A 313 8.19 2.87 -21.79
CA ILE A 313 7.75 2.32 -20.51
C ILE A 313 8.32 3.08 -19.29
N TYR A 314 9.54 3.60 -19.37
CA TYR A 314 10.15 4.38 -18.27
C TYR A 314 9.56 5.79 -18.18
N ASP A 315 9.22 6.39 -19.31
CA ASP A 315 8.53 7.69 -19.33
C ASP A 315 7.10 7.53 -18.80
N LEU A 316 6.42 6.44 -19.14
CA LEU A 316 5.14 6.08 -18.54
C LEU A 316 5.28 5.84 -17.04
N GLN A 317 6.31 5.12 -16.59
CA GLN A 317 6.59 4.93 -15.16
C GLN A 317 6.73 6.26 -14.42
N LYS A 318 7.50 7.21 -14.95
CA LYS A 318 7.68 8.57 -14.39
C LYS A 318 6.36 9.33 -14.38
N HIS A 319 5.67 9.35 -15.52
CA HIS A 319 4.38 10.02 -15.69
C HIS A 319 3.36 9.49 -14.68
N MET A 320 3.25 8.17 -14.54
CA MET A 320 2.35 7.50 -13.62
C MET A 320 2.81 7.63 -12.15
N GLY A 321 4.07 7.92 -11.88
CA GLY A 321 4.65 7.94 -10.55
C GLY A 321 4.64 6.56 -9.88
N HIS A 322 5.04 5.52 -10.62
CA HIS A 322 5.27 4.18 -10.10
C HIS A 322 6.67 4.11 -9.47
N SER A 323 6.76 3.47 -8.31
CA SER A 323 8.04 3.31 -7.60
C SER A 323 8.99 2.30 -8.26
N SER A 324 8.47 1.45 -9.14
CA SER A 324 9.21 0.45 -9.89
C SER A 324 8.60 0.28 -11.28
N VAL A 325 9.43 0.03 -12.29
CA VAL A 325 8.99 -0.28 -13.65
C VAL A 325 8.15 -1.55 -13.70
N LYS A 326 8.41 -2.49 -12.81
CA LYS A 326 7.65 -3.76 -12.70
C LYS A 326 6.13 -3.55 -12.60
N VAL A 327 5.68 -2.46 -11.97
CA VAL A 327 4.25 -2.11 -11.90
C VAL A 327 3.74 -1.61 -13.26
N THR A 328 4.62 -1.07 -14.10
CA THR A 328 4.29 -0.57 -15.44
C THR A 328 4.35 -1.70 -16.47
N GLU A 329 5.17 -2.71 -16.24
CA GLU A 329 5.27 -3.91 -17.08
C GLU A 329 3.94 -4.69 -17.15
N ASP A 330 3.11 -4.65 -16.10
CA ASP A 330 1.78 -5.27 -16.09
C ASP A 330 0.88 -4.76 -17.26
N TYR A 331 1.18 -3.59 -17.84
CA TYR A 331 0.44 -3.04 -19.00
C TYR A 331 0.90 -3.63 -20.35
N LEU A 332 2.09 -4.23 -20.42
CA LEU A 332 2.59 -4.84 -21.64
C LEU A 332 1.73 -6.04 -22.10
N GLU A 333 1.04 -6.69 -21.16
CA GLU A 333 0.10 -7.79 -21.44
C GLU A 333 -1.08 -7.37 -22.35
N HIS A 334 -1.35 -6.05 -22.44
CA HIS A 334 -2.42 -5.47 -23.27
C HIS A 334 -1.94 -5.02 -24.67
N LEU A 335 -0.67 -5.21 -24.97
CA LEU A 335 -0.03 -4.81 -26.22
C LEU A 335 0.20 -6.00 -27.13
N THR A 336 0.23 -5.74 -28.45
CA THR A 336 0.78 -6.70 -29.38
C THR A 336 2.30 -6.84 -29.19
N PRO A 337 2.93 -7.93 -29.65
CA PRO A 337 4.39 -8.10 -29.54
C PRO A 337 5.19 -6.92 -30.11
N ASP A 338 4.75 -6.36 -31.24
CA ASP A 338 5.41 -5.22 -31.87
C ASP A 338 5.24 -3.93 -31.08
N GLU A 339 4.07 -3.68 -30.52
CA GLU A 339 3.81 -2.54 -29.63
C GLU A 339 4.64 -2.65 -28.34
N ALA A 340 4.69 -3.83 -27.73
CA ALA A 340 5.49 -4.11 -26.54
C ALA A 340 7.00 -3.91 -26.85
N ALA A 341 7.48 -4.41 -27.96
CA ALA A 341 8.85 -4.21 -28.39
C ALA A 341 9.18 -2.73 -28.58
N ARG A 342 8.29 -1.92 -29.19
CA ARG A 342 8.47 -0.46 -29.31
C ARG A 342 8.51 0.24 -27.97
N ALA A 343 7.62 -0.10 -27.06
CA ALA A 343 7.56 0.48 -25.70
C ALA A 343 8.85 0.24 -24.89
N ILE A 344 9.59 -0.81 -25.19
CA ILE A 344 10.83 -1.20 -24.50
C ILE A 344 12.08 -0.66 -25.22
N ARG A 345 12.12 -0.64 -26.56
CA ARG A 345 13.32 -0.31 -27.39
C ARG A 345 13.90 1.08 -27.13
N GLY A 346 13.09 2.08 -26.80
CA GLY A 346 13.58 3.42 -26.47
C GLY A 346 14.55 3.47 -25.27
N VAL A 347 14.77 2.35 -24.61
CA VAL A 347 15.70 2.20 -23.48
C VAL A 347 17.12 1.94 -23.96
N SER A 348 17.30 1.08 -24.98
CA SER A 348 18.63 0.75 -25.53
C SER A 348 19.28 2.00 -26.13
N ASP A 349 18.52 2.81 -26.85
CA ASP A 349 19.05 4.00 -27.52
C ASP A 349 19.42 5.11 -26.52
N MET A 350 18.66 5.27 -25.44
CA MET A 350 18.94 6.25 -24.40
C MET A 350 20.13 5.84 -23.50
N TYR A 351 20.32 4.55 -23.26
CA TYR A 351 21.51 4.03 -22.55
C TYR A 351 22.76 4.16 -23.41
N MET A 352 22.67 3.87 -24.70
CA MET A 352 23.80 4.02 -25.64
C MET A 352 24.19 5.48 -25.82
N GLN A 353 23.24 6.40 -25.96
CA GLN A 353 23.53 7.85 -26.09
C GLN A 353 24.15 8.42 -24.81
N ASN A 354 23.73 8.01 -23.63
CA ASN A 354 24.30 8.48 -22.35
C ASN A 354 25.71 7.91 -22.09
N HIS A 355 26.08 6.77 -22.68
CA HIS A 355 27.44 6.21 -22.56
C HIS A 355 28.39 6.81 -23.61
N ILE A 356 27.89 7.17 -24.79
CA ILE A 356 28.70 7.86 -25.84
C ILE A 356 29.03 9.30 -25.44
N GLN A 357 28.16 9.99 -24.68
CA GLN A 357 28.44 11.36 -24.20
C GLN A 357 29.34 11.40 -22.95
N ARG A 358 29.70 10.26 -22.37
CA ARG A 358 30.61 10.16 -21.20
C ARG A 358 31.95 9.49 -21.52
N ALA A 359 32.18 9.08 -22.75
CA ALA A 359 33.44 8.62 -23.29
C ALA A 359 34.08 9.72 -24.17
#